data_abd3c4ea6309d50a16015ca06e20f0f6
#
_entry.id   abd3c4ea6309d50a16015ca06e20f0f6
#
_cell.length_a   1.000
_cell.length_b   1.000
_cell.length_c   1.000
_cell.angle_alpha   90.00
_cell.angle_beta   90.00
_cell.angle_gamma   90.00
#
_symmetry.space_group_name_H-M   'P 1'
#
loop_
_entity.id
_entity.type
_entity.pdbx_description
1 polymer ?
#
loop_
_entity_poly.entity_id
_entity_poly.type
_entity_poly.pdbx_seq_one_letter_code
_entity_poly.pdbx_strand_id
1 'polypeptide(L)'
;DIYVCNAGNMEGNNHDNDLYINNGDLTFTEKAEEYNLAKTGFTTHASFFDYDKDGDLDAYILNNSNIPVSSLGYAEQREVRAQDWEGVPDIFKGVGDMLLRNDDGKFVDVSEEAGIYGSLIGFGLGVLVTDFNGDLYPDIYVSNDFYERDYLYINQKDGTFKEEIKEWTS
;
A
#
# COMPACT_ATOMS: atom_id res chain seq x y z
N ASP A 1 5.39 6.20 -18.02
CA ASP A 1 4.23 5.36 -17.67
C ASP A 1 3.36 6.11 -16.66
N ILE A 2 2.11 5.69 -16.51
CA ILE A 2 1.13 6.32 -15.61
C ILE A 2 0.42 5.20 -14.82
N TYR A 3 0.48 5.27 -13.51
CA TYR A 3 -0.32 4.42 -12.64
C TYR A 3 -1.49 5.23 -12.09
N VAL A 4 -2.72 4.72 -12.25
CA VAL A 4 -3.95 5.38 -11.83
C VAL A 4 -4.51 4.65 -10.62
N CYS A 5 -4.55 5.35 -9.49
CA CYS A 5 -5.17 4.86 -8.28
C CYS A 5 -6.68 5.05 -8.35
N ASN A 6 -7.42 3.96 -8.30
CA ASN A 6 -8.88 3.98 -8.37
C ASN A 6 -9.48 3.69 -6.99
N ALA A 7 -10.28 4.62 -6.47
CA ALA A 7 -11.04 4.42 -5.25
C ALA A 7 -12.45 3.86 -5.51
N GLY A 8 -12.82 3.68 -6.78
CA GLY A 8 -14.10 3.17 -7.21
C GLY A 8 -15.31 4.02 -6.77
N ASN A 9 -16.46 3.39 -6.76
CA ASN A 9 -17.69 4.00 -6.24
C ASN A 9 -18.34 3.10 -5.19
N MET A 10 -19.30 3.63 -4.44
CA MET A 10 -20.02 2.89 -3.39
C MET A 10 -20.83 1.69 -3.90
N GLU A 11 -21.04 1.58 -5.21
CA GLU A 11 -21.74 0.48 -5.87
C GLU A 11 -20.84 -0.69 -6.23
N GLY A 12 -19.53 -0.59 -5.94
CA GLY A 12 -18.56 -1.67 -6.11
C GLY A 12 -18.03 -1.81 -7.54
N ASN A 13 -18.15 -0.78 -8.35
CA ASN A 13 -17.63 -0.78 -9.71
C ASN A 13 -16.32 0.00 -9.80
N ASN A 14 -15.38 -0.48 -10.61
CA ASN A 14 -14.15 0.23 -11.01
C ASN A 14 -13.23 0.56 -9.84
N HIS A 15 -12.87 -0.47 -9.06
CA HIS A 15 -11.90 -0.37 -7.97
C HIS A 15 -10.50 -0.84 -8.35
N ASP A 16 -10.35 -1.45 -9.52
CA ASP A 16 -9.05 -1.92 -9.98
C ASP A 16 -8.21 -0.74 -10.45
N ASN A 17 -6.96 -0.72 -10.04
CA ASN A 17 -6.02 0.29 -10.48
C ASN A 17 -5.58 0.02 -11.92
N ASP A 18 -5.27 1.06 -12.68
CA ASP A 18 -4.82 0.95 -14.05
C ASP A 18 -3.33 1.30 -14.17
N LEU A 19 -2.63 0.62 -15.08
CA LEU A 19 -1.24 0.93 -15.47
C LEU A 19 -1.17 1.21 -16.96
N TYR A 20 -0.84 2.43 -17.33
CA TYR A 20 -0.66 2.84 -18.72
C TYR A 20 0.83 2.92 -19.06
N ILE A 21 1.30 2.00 -19.88
CA ILE A 21 2.68 1.98 -20.39
C ILE A 21 2.80 2.89 -21.59
N ASN A 22 3.78 3.77 -21.57
CA ASN A 22 4.09 4.68 -22.67
C ASN A 22 4.72 3.93 -23.84
N ASN A 23 4.10 4.00 -25.01
CA ASN A 23 4.58 3.34 -26.22
C ASN A 23 5.73 4.11 -26.93
N GLY A 24 6.07 5.32 -26.44
CA GLY A 24 7.13 6.15 -27.02
C GLY A 24 6.70 7.02 -28.21
N ASP A 25 5.43 6.97 -28.59
CA ASP A 25 4.84 7.71 -29.71
C ASP A 25 3.67 8.63 -29.28
N LEU A 26 3.62 8.98 -27.99
CA LEU A 26 2.55 9.73 -27.32
C LEU A 26 1.24 8.95 -27.16
N THR A 27 1.29 7.63 -27.35
CA THR A 27 0.18 6.73 -27.00
C THR A 27 0.53 5.87 -25.79
N PHE A 28 -0.50 5.27 -25.18
CA PHE A 28 -0.36 4.42 -24.00
C PHE A 28 -1.14 3.13 -24.19
N THR A 29 -0.63 2.07 -23.58
CA THR A 29 -1.32 0.76 -23.52
C THR A 29 -1.59 0.41 -22.08
N GLU A 30 -2.83 0.09 -21.74
CA GLU A 30 -3.21 -0.38 -20.40
C GLU A 30 -2.67 -1.81 -20.19
N LYS A 31 -2.00 -2.06 -19.05
CA LYS A 31 -1.31 -3.31 -18.76
C LYS A 31 -1.30 -3.70 -17.28
N ALA A 32 -2.18 -3.17 -16.45
CA ALA A 32 -2.15 -3.43 -15.01
C ALA A 32 -2.29 -4.94 -14.69
N GLU A 33 -3.15 -5.66 -15.39
CA GLU A 33 -3.27 -7.11 -15.23
C GLU A 33 -1.99 -7.85 -15.63
N GLU A 34 -1.35 -7.42 -16.74
CA GLU A 34 -0.11 -8.03 -17.21
C GLU A 34 1.00 -7.96 -16.19
N TYR A 35 1.09 -6.84 -15.45
CA TYR A 35 2.07 -6.60 -14.40
C TYR A 35 1.62 -7.04 -13.00
N ASN A 36 0.39 -7.55 -12.86
CA ASN A 36 -0.24 -7.85 -11.56
C ASN A 36 -0.39 -6.61 -10.66
N LEU A 37 -0.64 -5.45 -11.26
CA LEU A 37 -0.86 -4.15 -10.61
C LEU A 37 -2.33 -3.71 -10.65
N ALA A 38 -3.24 -4.48 -11.26
CA ALA A 38 -4.68 -4.27 -11.21
C ALA A 38 -5.23 -4.63 -9.82
N LYS A 39 -4.74 -3.91 -8.79
CA LYS A 39 -5.14 -4.16 -7.40
C LYS A 39 -6.46 -3.47 -7.11
N THR A 40 -7.37 -4.24 -6.54
CA THR A 40 -8.67 -3.74 -6.11
C THR A 40 -8.57 -3.13 -4.71
N GLY A 41 -9.13 -1.95 -4.51
CA GLY A 41 -9.13 -1.28 -3.21
C GLY A 41 -9.74 0.11 -3.27
N PHE A 42 -9.63 0.85 -2.17
CA PHE A 42 -9.89 2.29 -2.14
C PHE A 42 -8.56 3.03 -2.21
N THR A 43 -7.87 2.87 -3.33
CA THR A 43 -6.50 3.35 -3.50
C THR A 43 -6.49 4.87 -3.65
N THR A 44 -5.71 5.53 -2.80
CA THR A 44 -5.57 6.99 -2.80
C THR A 44 -4.21 7.45 -3.30
N HIS A 45 -3.18 6.66 -3.11
CA HIS A 45 -1.81 7.00 -3.52
C HIS A 45 -1.01 5.72 -3.82
N ALA A 46 -0.01 5.84 -4.67
CA ALA A 46 1.00 4.81 -4.90
C ALA A 46 2.38 5.46 -5.02
N SER A 47 3.40 4.78 -4.51
CA SER A 47 4.80 5.19 -4.66
C SER A 47 5.61 4.05 -5.23
N PHE A 48 6.44 4.34 -6.24
CA PHE A 48 7.33 3.36 -6.86
C PHE A 48 8.78 3.66 -6.45
N PHE A 49 9.47 2.66 -5.92
CA PHE A 49 10.83 2.79 -5.41
C PHE A 49 11.49 1.41 -5.25
N ASP A 50 12.78 1.35 -5.31
CA ASP A 50 13.59 0.13 -5.14
C ASP A 50 13.84 -0.08 -3.63
N TYR A 51 12.98 -0.90 -2.96
CA TYR A 51 13.05 -1.02 -1.49
C TYR A 51 14.11 -2.01 -1.03
N ASP A 52 14.43 -3.04 -1.81
CA ASP A 52 15.38 -4.10 -1.47
C ASP A 52 16.72 -3.95 -2.18
N LYS A 53 16.83 -2.96 -3.08
CA LYS A 53 18.03 -2.59 -3.84
C LYS A 53 18.48 -3.63 -4.84
N ASP A 54 17.55 -4.31 -5.44
CA ASP A 54 17.82 -5.24 -6.53
C ASP A 54 17.94 -4.55 -7.91
N GLY A 55 17.53 -3.28 -8.00
CA GLY A 55 17.71 -2.41 -9.17
C GLY A 55 16.45 -2.23 -9.99
N ASP A 56 15.31 -2.77 -9.60
CA ASP A 56 14.03 -2.50 -10.21
C ASP A 56 13.09 -1.70 -9.26
N LEU A 57 11.93 -1.29 -9.76
CA LEU A 57 10.99 -0.50 -8.96
C LEU A 57 9.87 -1.38 -8.42
N ASP A 58 9.75 -1.39 -7.12
CA ASP A 58 8.66 -1.94 -6.36
C ASP A 58 7.54 -0.90 -6.18
N ALA A 59 6.41 -1.30 -5.58
CA ALA A 59 5.30 -0.39 -5.37
C ALA A 59 4.74 -0.48 -3.95
N TYR A 60 4.54 0.67 -3.32
CA TYR A 60 3.70 0.80 -2.14
C TYR A 60 2.35 1.38 -2.57
N ILE A 61 1.27 0.67 -2.27
CA ILE A 61 -0.11 1.05 -2.60
C ILE A 61 -0.82 1.44 -1.30
N LEU A 62 -1.24 2.69 -1.22
CA LEU A 62 -1.96 3.23 -0.08
C LEU A 62 -3.47 3.14 -0.29
N ASN A 63 -4.14 2.46 0.61
CA ASN A 63 -5.58 2.26 0.56
C ASN A 63 -6.29 2.87 1.76
N ASN A 64 -7.53 3.30 1.54
CA ASN A 64 -8.43 3.69 2.61
C ASN A 64 -9.26 2.51 3.10
N SER A 65 -9.56 2.50 4.39
CA SER A 65 -10.55 1.60 4.95
C SER A 65 -11.97 2.09 4.65
N ASN A 66 -12.82 1.18 4.18
CA ASN A 66 -14.25 1.44 4.04
C ASN A 66 -15.05 0.94 5.26
N ILE A 67 -14.38 0.49 6.31
CA ILE A 67 -15.02 -0.03 7.52
C ILE A 67 -15.32 1.14 8.46
N PRO A 68 -16.58 1.33 8.89
CA PRO A 68 -16.91 2.37 9.88
C PRO A 68 -16.15 2.12 11.18
N VAL A 69 -15.33 3.07 11.61
CA VAL A 69 -14.48 2.95 12.80
C VAL A 69 -15.28 2.69 14.08
N SER A 70 -16.53 3.16 14.15
CA SER A 70 -17.42 2.91 15.28
C SER A 70 -17.75 1.45 15.53
N SER A 71 -17.50 0.56 14.56
CA SER A 71 -17.70 -0.89 14.68
C SER A 71 -16.45 -1.66 15.09
N LEU A 72 -15.32 -0.97 15.28
CA LEU A 72 -14.01 -1.57 15.51
C LEU A 72 -13.50 -1.27 16.93
N GLY A 73 -12.99 -2.27 17.62
CA GLY A 73 -12.18 -2.09 18.82
C GLY A 73 -10.75 -1.63 18.45
N TYR A 74 -10.31 -0.52 18.98
CA TYR A 74 -9.23 0.32 18.42
C TYR A 74 -7.81 -0.24 18.39
N ALA A 75 -7.43 -1.12 19.29
CA ALA A 75 -5.99 -1.25 19.57
C ALA A 75 -5.28 -2.38 18.82
N GLU A 76 -5.99 -3.41 18.43
CA GLU A 76 -5.38 -4.65 17.94
C GLU A 76 -5.58 -4.92 16.45
N GLN A 77 -6.16 -3.96 15.73
CA GLN A 77 -6.63 -4.18 14.35
C GLN A 77 -5.71 -3.61 13.27
N ARG A 78 -4.62 -2.98 13.64
CA ARG A 78 -3.62 -2.47 12.68
C ARG A 78 -2.96 -3.60 11.91
N GLU A 79 -2.64 -4.67 12.60
CA GLU A 79 -1.91 -5.80 12.05
C GLU A 79 -2.82 -6.76 11.27
N VAL A 80 -4.12 -6.73 11.55
CA VAL A 80 -5.09 -7.63 10.90
C VAL A 80 -5.37 -7.19 9.47
N ARG A 81 -5.21 -8.11 8.54
CA ARG A 81 -5.62 -7.90 7.15
C ARG A 81 -7.10 -8.19 6.98
N ALA A 82 -7.77 -7.44 6.12
CA ALA A 82 -9.20 -7.58 5.89
C ALA A 82 -9.60 -8.99 5.43
N GLN A 83 -8.76 -9.66 4.66
CA GLN A 83 -8.98 -11.03 4.20
C GLN A 83 -8.99 -12.07 5.31
N ASP A 84 -8.25 -11.79 6.40
CA ASP A 84 -8.07 -12.72 7.52
C ASP A 84 -9.11 -12.52 8.63
N TRP A 85 -9.94 -11.50 8.50
CA TRP A 85 -10.95 -11.20 9.50
C TRP A 85 -12.24 -12.00 9.25
N GLU A 86 -12.55 -12.90 10.15
CA GLU A 86 -13.81 -13.66 10.11
C GLU A 86 -15.02 -12.73 10.30
N GLY A 87 -16.02 -12.91 9.44
CA GLY A 87 -17.27 -12.13 9.50
C GLY A 87 -17.23 -10.78 8.80
N VAL A 88 -16.12 -10.39 8.19
CA VAL A 88 -16.06 -9.22 7.32
C VAL A 88 -16.72 -9.55 5.96
N PRO A 89 -17.66 -8.74 5.49
CA PRO A 89 -18.20 -8.90 4.13
C PRO A 89 -17.08 -8.80 3.09
N ASP A 90 -17.18 -9.57 2.02
CA ASP A 90 -16.14 -9.63 0.96
C ASP A 90 -15.86 -8.25 0.32
N ILE A 91 -16.83 -7.35 0.31
CA ILE A 91 -16.65 -5.97 -0.17
C ILE A 91 -15.60 -5.16 0.59
N PHE A 92 -15.25 -5.60 1.82
CA PHE A 92 -14.22 -4.97 2.63
C PHE A 92 -12.89 -5.73 2.61
N LYS A 93 -12.86 -6.91 2.01
CA LYS A 93 -11.64 -7.68 1.83
C LYS A 93 -10.76 -7.02 0.78
N GLY A 94 -9.45 -7.05 0.98
CA GLY A 94 -8.48 -6.41 0.10
C GLY A 94 -8.29 -4.92 0.35
N VAL A 95 -8.94 -4.37 1.40
CA VAL A 95 -8.70 -3.01 1.85
C VAL A 95 -7.56 -3.01 2.85
N GLY A 96 -6.48 -2.36 2.54
CA GLY A 96 -5.28 -2.25 3.36
C GLY A 96 -4.09 -1.86 2.50
N ASP A 97 -3.06 -1.35 3.14
CA ASP A 97 -1.86 -0.98 2.43
C ASP A 97 -1.11 -2.21 1.91
N MET A 98 -0.46 -2.07 0.78
CA MET A 98 0.27 -3.15 0.13
C MET A 98 1.68 -2.71 -0.23
N LEU A 99 2.67 -3.56 0.08
CA LEU A 99 3.99 -3.53 -0.53
C LEU A 99 4.05 -4.64 -1.59
N LEU A 100 4.30 -4.25 -2.82
CA LEU A 100 4.36 -5.14 -3.96
C LEU A 100 5.79 -5.16 -4.48
N ARG A 101 6.47 -6.29 -4.35
CA ARG A 101 7.80 -6.50 -4.91
C ARG A 101 7.71 -6.83 -6.40
N ASN A 102 8.57 -6.24 -7.19
CA ASN A 102 8.68 -6.50 -8.61
C ASN A 102 9.63 -7.68 -8.88
N ASP A 103 9.09 -8.80 -9.29
CA ASP A 103 9.87 -9.96 -9.69
C ASP A 103 9.91 -10.02 -11.24
N ASP A 104 10.91 -9.40 -11.87
CA ASP A 104 11.08 -9.37 -13.34
C ASP A 104 9.83 -8.86 -14.10
N GLY A 105 9.21 -7.79 -13.63
CA GLY A 105 8.00 -7.18 -14.23
C GLY A 105 6.69 -7.83 -13.78
N LYS A 106 6.72 -8.62 -12.73
CA LYS A 106 5.53 -9.17 -12.07
C LYS A 106 5.50 -8.76 -10.61
N PHE A 107 4.51 -8.00 -10.23
CA PHE A 107 4.38 -7.50 -8.87
C PHE A 107 3.74 -8.55 -7.94
N VAL A 108 4.43 -8.89 -6.88
CA VAL A 108 4.04 -9.88 -5.86
C VAL A 108 3.77 -9.16 -4.54
N ASP A 109 2.62 -9.45 -3.92
CA ASP A 109 2.30 -8.89 -2.60
C ASP A 109 3.17 -9.55 -1.53
N VAL A 110 4.04 -8.76 -0.91
CA VAL A 110 4.96 -9.16 0.16
C VAL A 110 4.66 -8.42 1.47
N SER A 111 3.52 -7.76 1.56
CA SER A 111 3.18 -6.88 2.67
C SER A 111 3.28 -7.55 4.03
N GLU A 112 2.76 -8.76 4.17
CA GLU A 112 2.81 -9.51 5.43
C GLU A 112 4.24 -9.92 5.79
N GLU A 113 4.98 -10.46 4.82
CA GLU A 113 6.38 -10.87 5.00
C GLU A 113 7.26 -9.67 5.33
N ALA A 114 6.98 -8.53 4.72
CA ALA A 114 7.72 -7.29 4.92
C ALA A 114 7.33 -6.54 6.20
N GLY A 115 6.31 -6.98 6.94
CA GLY A 115 5.89 -6.34 8.18
C GLY A 115 5.06 -5.06 7.99
N ILE A 116 4.45 -4.88 6.81
CA ILE A 116 3.52 -3.78 6.56
C ILE A 116 2.16 -4.11 7.18
N TYR A 117 1.59 -3.18 7.92
CA TYR A 117 0.29 -3.37 8.56
C TYR A 117 -0.83 -3.54 7.53
N GLY A 118 -1.75 -4.45 7.82
CA GLY A 118 -2.96 -4.65 7.02
C GLY A 118 -3.99 -3.54 7.18
N SER A 119 -3.88 -2.80 8.26
CA SER A 119 -4.58 -1.56 8.60
C SER A 119 -6.05 -1.51 8.21
N LEU A 120 -6.90 -2.32 8.86
CA LEU A 120 -8.36 -2.27 8.68
C LEU A 120 -8.98 -0.90 8.98
N ILE A 121 -8.29 -0.10 9.80
CA ILE A 121 -8.73 1.24 10.23
C ILE A 121 -7.94 2.36 9.55
N GLY A 122 -7.00 2.04 8.67
CA GLY A 122 -6.18 3.01 7.96
C GLY A 122 -7.02 3.92 7.08
N PHE A 123 -6.72 5.20 7.13
CA PHE A 123 -7.29 6.19 6.23
C PHE A 123 -6.15 7.01 5.64
N GLY A 124 -5.41 6.39 4.72
CA GLY A 124 -4.19 6.93 4.17
C GLY A 124 -4.41 8.12 3.27
N LEU A 125 -3.81 9.26 3.64
CA LEU A 125 -3.85 10.50 2.86
C LEU A 125 -2.66 10.64 1.93
N GLY A 126 -1.52 10.10 2.31
CA GLY A 126 -0.31 10.20 1.50
C GLY A 126 0.79 9.29 1.97
N VAL A 127 1.67 8.92 1.05
CA VAL A 127 2.89 8.16 1.32
C VAL A 127 4.12 8.96 0.85
N LEU A 128 5.14 8.99 1.68
CA LEU A 128 6.45 9.55 1.37
C LEU A 128 7.51 8.48 1.55
N VAL A 129 8.33 8.32 0.53
CA VAL A 129 9.47 7.40 0.56
C VAL A 129 10.76 8.21 0.55
N THR A 130 11.58 8.00 1.57
CA THR A 130 12.91 8.61 1.70
C THR A 130 13.73 7.85 2.75
N ASP A 131 15.03 8.08 2.76
CA ASP A 131 15.92 7.58 3.82
C ASP A 131 15.84 8.53 5.04
N PHE A 132 15.06 8.15 6.06
CA PHE A 132 14.87 8.94 7.27
C PHE A 132 16.03 8.80 8.26
N ASN A 133 16.69 7.65 8.32
CA ASN A 133 17.72 7.35 9.30
C ASN A 133 19.17 7.56 8.79
N GLY A 134 19.34 7.87 7.50
CA GLY A 134 20.64 8.13 6.87
C GLY A 134 21.44 6.86 6.54
N ASP A 135 20.78 5.73 6.37
CA ASP A 135 21.41 4.43 6.15
C ASP A 135 21.44 3.99 4.67
N LEU A 136 20.96 4.84 3.79
CA LEU A 136 20.87 4.70 2.33
C LEU A 136 19.82 3.71 1.84
N TYR A 137 18.97 3.17 2.70
CA TYR A 137 17.80 2.39 2.31
C TYR A 137 16.54 3.25 2.38
N PRO A 138 15.58 3.10 1.47
CA PRO A 138 14.35 3.88 1.53
C PRO A 138 13.45 3.36 2.65
N ASP A 139 12.98 4.29 3.46
CA ASP A 139 11.96 4.10 4.47
C ASP A 139 10.62 4.62 3.96
N ILE A 140 9.52 4.27 4.62
CA ILE A 140 8.18 4.65 4.20
C ILE A 140 7.48 5.39 5.34
N TYR A 141 7.00 6.61 5.06
CA TYR A 141 6.11 7.34 5.95
C TYR A 141 4.71 7.39 5.36
N VAL A 142 3.72 6.98 6.13
CA VAL A 142 2.29 7.03 5.78
C VAL A 142 1.59 8.00 6.69
N SER A 143 0.95 9.02 6.12
CA SER A 143 0.05 9.89 6.85
C SER A 143 -1.37 9.34 6.81
N ASN A 144 -1.96 9.16 7.98
CA ASN A 144 -3.33 8.72 8.15
C ASN A 144 -4.22 9.86 8.69
N ASP A 145 -5.53 9.72 8.51
CA ASP A 145 -6.55 10.61 9.07
C ASP A 145 -7.46 9.86 10.05
N PHE A 146 -8.38 10.60 10.68
CA PHE A 146 -9.37 10.15 11.64
C PHE A 146 -8.77 9.55 12.92
N TYR A 147 -8.89 8.27 13.11
CA TYR A 147 -8.58 7.58 14.36
C TYR A 147 -7.28 6.80 14.29
N GLU A 148 -6.75 6.59 13.10
CA GLU A 148 -5.49 5.89 12.93
C GLU A 148 -4.33 6.89 12.96
N ARG A 149 -3.25 6.48 13.60
CA ARG A 149 -2.01 7.25 13.63
C ARG A 149 -1.24 7.08 12.33
N ASP A 150 -0.32 7.98 12.09
CA ASP A 150 0.66 7.82 11.02
C ASP A 150 1.55 6.60 11.28
N TYR A 151 2.15 6.07 10.21
CA TYR A 151 3.14 5.00 10.29
C TYR A 151 4.49 5.50 9.78
N LEU A 152 5.55 5.05 10.42
CA LEU A 152 6.93 5.20 9.94
C LEU A 152 7.58 3.83 9.90
N TYR A 153 7.71 3.28 8.71
CA TYR A 153 8.35 2.00 8.46
C TYR A 153 9.82 2.20 8.14
N ILE A 154 10.70 1.76 9.03
CA ILE A 154 12.15 1.80 8.85
C ILE A 154 12.62 0.50 8.22
N ASN A 155 13.29 0.61 7.09
CA ASN A 155 13.83 -0.52 6.33
C ASN A 155 14.92 -1.26 7.12
N GLN A 156 14.78 -2.58 7.28
CA GLN A 156 15.72 -3.40 8.04
C GLN A 156 16.86 -3.99 7.17
N LYS A 157 16.87 -3.68 5.84
CA LYS A 157 17.89 -4.12 4.85
C LYS A 157 17.89 -5.63 4.55
N ASP A 158 16.84 -6.29 4.94
CA ASP A 158 16.65 -7.73 4.73
C ASP A 158 15.31 -8.04 4.02
N GLY A 159 14.71 -7.00 3.40
CA GLY A 159 13.40 -7.08 2.76
C GLY A 159 12.24 -6.84 3.70
N THR A 160 12.49 -6.53 4.97
CA THR A 160 11.46 -6.23 5.97
C THR A 160 11.51 -4.79 6.47
N PHE A 161 10.42 -4.37 7.09
CA PHE A 161 10.26 -3.06 7.71
C PHE A 161 9.84 -3.19 9.16
N LYS A 162 10.23 -2.23 9.98
CA LYS A 162 9.78 -2.07 11.36
C LYS A 162 9.06 -0.74 11.52
N GLU A 163 7.84 -0.75 12.05
CA GLU A 163 7.09 0.47 12.32
C GLU A 163 7.59 1.13 13.61
N GLU A 164 8.06 2.37 13.52
CA GLU A 164 8.78 3.07 14.59
C GLU A 164 8.26 4.49 14.89
N ILE A 165 7.06 4.88 14.43
CA ILE A 165 6.56 6.26 14.60
C ILE A 165 6.61 6.74 16.06
N LYS A 166 6.33 5.86 17.02
CA LYS A 166 6.35 6.20 18.44
C LYS A 166 7.75 6.49 18.99
N GLU A 167 8.75 5.86 18.41
CA GLU A 167 10.16 6.04 18.80
C GLU A 167 10.71 7.38 18.30
N TRP A 168 10.15 7.88 17.20
CA TRP A 168 10.57 9.11 16.54
C TRP A 168 9.78 10.35 16.97
N THR A 169 8.61 10.19 17.57
CA THR A 169 7.70 11.29 17.96
C THR A 169 7.60 11.51 19.48
N SER A 170 8.44 10.89 20.27
CA SER A 170 8.47 10.99 21.75
C SER A 170 9.19 12.24 22.24
#